data_330cbb03c5c20fa1315779a99f91ceb1
#
_entry.id   330cbb03c5c20fa1315779a99f91ceb1
#
_cell.length_a   1.000
_cell.length_b   1.000
_cell.length_c   1.000
_cell.angle_alpha   90.00
_cell.angle_beta   90.00
_cell.angle_gamma   90.00
#
_symmetry.space_group_name_H-M   'P 1'
#
loop_
_entity.id
_entity.type
_entity.pdbx_description
1 polymer ?
#
loop_
_entity_poly.entity_id
_entity_poly.type
_entity_poly.pdbx_seq_one_letter_code
_entity_poly.pdbx_strand_id
1 'polypeptide(L)'
;MKLNKLYIACGVLFFGAATLSGCSDDEAYDVDGSNNNLIYVDQSVAKVTECTVYHTPVGSFGDITANVKARLQYASADSITISATPDTTLVSVYNKEYNGVATTVPASVLSAIQVEKTGVKAGANVASAPLHVTIPAEACSQLTEPEYVLPLRLAAVKEGNLDTERPVAASKEMGVYYLAIHTTNDVLSLNGNNTAKCAIVRTPVGVFGSIDASYNVGINVSLDSDVKVLAKADNTLVSQYNNENNKNYKQLPTSLLDAMTVTPCVIAAGEASASLAVSIPADLAQTLTDPGYVLPLRLVAEYSNGTQVTLDKSVAYLVVTTEESLIQDNPTSLLGTAVSDISAWTCISAVNYNKNELTLTNWKFSQMNIDNASFVVDLGAVHKVGAFKMKCNPGKSYRFYLSEDNAKWVDLGDVEGKGTYSENWSSKWYVLYGAVNARYVKVEQQLDPNHWGWGYGNYSWGASYVSSTWGLTFAD
;
A
#
# COMPACT_ATOMS: atom_id res chain seq x y z
N MET A 1 2.63 -24.88 13.00
CA MET A 1 2.00 -23.59 12.76
C MET A 1 2.89 -22.54 13.40
N LYS A 2 3.84 -21.98 12.65
CA LYS A 2 4.83 -21.01 13.14
C LYS A 2 4.57 -19.68 12.41
N LEU A 3 4.14 -18.68 13.17
CA LEU A 3 4.10 -17.30 12.72
C LEU A 3 5.54 -16.78 12.63
N ASN A 4 6.02 -16.55 11.43
CA ASN A 4 7.16 -15.68 11.23
C ASN A 4 6.65 -14.28 10.89
N LYS A 5 6.77 -13.41 11.84
CA LYS A 5 6.44 -12.01 11.70
C LYS A 5 7.67 -11.26 11.28
N LEU A 6 7.63 -10.72 10.11
CA LEU A 6 8.52 -9.65 9.72
C LEU A 6 7.95 -8.36 10.31
N TYR A 7 8.57 -7.87 11.36
CA TYR A 7 8.34 -6.54 11.88
C TYR A 7 9.46 -5.64 11.41
N ILE A 8 9.17 -4.80 10.46
CA ILE A 8 9.82 -3.51 10.41
C ILE A 8 9.05 -2.69 11.42
N ALA A 9 9.61 -2.63 12.59
CA ALA A 9 9.00 -1.99 13.74
C ALA A 9 9.47 -0.55 13.83
N CYS A 10 8.52 0.31 14.00
CA CYS A 10 8.70 1.37 14.95
C CYS A 10 8.78 0.72 16.35
N GLY A 11 9.98 0.49 16.83
CA GLY A 11 10.23 -0.06 18.16
C GLY A 11 9.99 1.01 19.22
N VAL A 12 8.76 1.09 19.71
CA VAL A 12 8.54 1.63 21.05
C VAL A 12 8.81 0.49 22.02
N LEU A 13 10.02 0.44 22.54
CA LEU A 13 10.35 -0.39 23.69
C LEU A 13 9.68 0.20 24.93
N PHE A 14 8.61 -0.43 25.35
CA PHE A 14 8.12 -0.31 26.73
C PHE A 14 9.17 -0.96 27.64
N PHE A 15 10.06 -0.17 28.23
CA PHE A 15 10.72 -0.57 29.44
C PHE A 15 9.70 -0.52 30.58
N GLY A 16 9.35 -1.70 31.08
CA GLY A 16 8.66 -1.82 32.34
C GLY A 16 9.47 -1.11 33.42
N ALA A 17 8.84 -0.17 34.09
CA ALA A 17 9.38 0.44 35.28
C ALA A 17 9.56 -0.64 36.36
N ALA A 18 10.75 -1.22 36.39
CA ALA A 18 11.24 -1.81 37.61
C ALA A 18 11.54 -0.65 38.56
N THR A 19 10.70 -0.44 39.55
CA THR A 19 11.02 0.39 40.69
C THR A 19 12.24 -0.20 41.38
N LEU A 20 13.41 0.28 41.00
CA LEU A 20 14.60 0.10 41.82
C LEU A 20 14.42 1.02 43.05
N SER A 21 13.87 0.47 44.11
CA SER A 21 13.99 1.03 45.44
C SER A 21 15.46 1.21 45.74
N GLY A 22 15.82 2.45 46.05
CA GLY A 22 17.19 2.87 46.23
C GLY A 22 18.06 1.94 47.04
N CYS A 23 19.17 1.59 46.47
CA CYS A 23 20.39 1.40 47.24
C CYS A 23 21.23 2.65 46.95
N SER A 24 21.40 3.46 47.93
CA SER A 24 22.42 4.45 48.00
C SER A 24 23.73 3.77 48.25
N ASP A 25 24.28 3.15 47.20
CA ASP A 25 25.66 2.71 47.24
C ASP A 25 26.39 3.45 46.10
N ASP A 26 27.06 4.52 46.54
CA ASP A 26 27.96 5.31 45.67
C ASP A 26 29.09 4.46 45.04
N GLU A 27 29.22 3.21 45.41
CA GLU A 27 30.19 2.25 44.92
C GLU A 27 29.86 1.64 43.55
N ALA A 28 28.62 1.72 43.08
CA ALA A 28 28.20 1.06 41.83
C ALA A 28 28.71 1.74 40.56
N TYR A 29 29.24 2.94 40.66
CA TYR A 29 29.69 3.75 39.50
C TYR A 29 31.21 3.93 39.44
N ASP A 30 31.94 3.54 40.45
CA ASP A 30 33.41 3.55 40.45
C ASP A 30 33.97 2.20 40.02
N VAL A 31 33.81 1.88 38.76
CA VAL A 31 34.24 0.58 38.18
C VAL A 31 35.76 0.40 38.26
N ASP A 32 36.52 1.46 38.51
CA ASP A 32 37.98 1.42 38.58
C ASP A 32 38.51 1.62 40.01
N GLY A 33 37.66 1.80 41.02
CA GLY A 33 38.11 2.18 42.37
C GLY A 33 38.77 3.56 42.41
N SER A 34 38.55 4.39 41.39
CA SER A 34 39.11 5.74 41.30
C SER A 34 38.05 6.74 41.78
N ASN A 35 38.45 7.73 42.55
CA ASN A 35 37.55 8.81 43.00
C ASN A 35 37.31 9.87 41.89
N ASN A 36 37.14 9.41 40.65
CA ASN A 36 36.97 10.30 39.49
C ASN A 36 35.53 10.82 39.37
N ASN A 37 35.41 12.05 38.88
CA ASN A 37 34.13 12.57 38.40
C ASN A 37 33.92 12.11 36.96
N LEU A 38 33.02 11.14 36.78
CA LEU A 38 32.88 10.47 35.50
C LEU A 38 32.02 11.24 34.51
N ILE A 39 32.50 11.36 33.27
CA ILE A 39 31.72 11.82 32.12
C ILE A 39 30.96 10.64 31.54
N TYR A 40 29.66 10.81 31.32
CA TYR A 40 28.81 9.79 30.68
C TYR A 40 27.77 10.41 29.74
N VAL A 41 27.21 9.58 28.85
CA VAL A 41 26.07 9.92 27.99
C VAL A 41 24.83 9.99 28.87
N ASP A 42 24.05 11.08 28.76
CA ASP A 42 22.81 11.24 29.53
C ASP A 42 21.86 10.10 29.22
N GLN A 43 21.48 9.35 30.26
CA GLN A 43 20.61 8.16 30.13
C GLN A 43 19.17 8.50 29.71
N SER A 44 18.79 9.78 29.69
CA SER A 44 17.52 10.24 29.17
C SER A 44 17.42 10.18 27.64
N VAL A 45 18.54 9.91 26.94
CA VAL A 45 18.63 9.80 25.48
C VAL A 45 19.14 8.40 25.08
N ALA A 46 18.79 7.98 23.88
CA ALA A 46 19.30 6.74 23.31
C ALA A 46 20.84 6.81 23.18
N LYS A 47 21.54 5.70 23.44
CA LYS A 47 22.99 5.59 23.25
C LYS A 47 23.40 5.40 21.78
N VAL A 48 22.43 5.20 20.89
CA VAL A 48 22.62 4.97 19.45
C VAL A 48 21.81 5.98 18.68
N THR A 49 22.42 6.60 17.68
CA THR A 49 21.74 7.32 16.61
C THR A 49 21.91 6.56 15.31
N GLU A 50 20.82 6.33 14.62
CA GLU A 50 20.83 5.74 13.29
C GLU A 50 20.92 6.85 12.24
N CYS A 51 21.82 6.69 11.28
CA CYS A 51 22.00 7.59 10.14
C CYS A 51 21.96 6.78 8.85
N THR A 52 21.46 7.38 7.78
CA THR A 52 21.45 6.73 6.46
C THR A 52 22.21 7.56 5.45
N VAL A 53 23.13 6.92 4.74
CA VAL A 53 23.86 7.49 3.62
C VAL A 53 23.34 6.89 2.32
N TYR A 54 22.97 7.74 1.39
CA TYR A 54 22.44 7.36 0.09
C TYR A 54 23.53 7.50 -0.95
N HIS A 55 23.91 6.37 -1.58
CA HIS A 55 24.88 6.35 -2.68
C HIS A 55 24.15 6.44 -4.02
N THR A 56 24.51 7.43 -4.81
CA THR A 56 23.95 7.66 -6.12
C THR A 56 25.05 7.81 -7.17
N PRO A 57 24.75 7.68 -8.47
CA PRO A 57 25.71 7.95 -9.54
C PRO A 57 26.20 9.41 -9.64
N VAL A 58 25.54 10.32 -8.90
CA VAL A 58 25.89 11.75 -8.86
C VAL A 58 26.52 12.18 -7.54
N GLY A 59 26.69 11.26 -6.58
CA GLY A 59 27.32 11.53 -5.29
C GLY A 59 26.71 10.77 -4.12
N SER A 60 27.23 11.01 -2.93
CA SER A 60 26.68 10.51 -1.67
C SER A 60 25.94 11.63 -0.95
N PHE A 61 24.78 11.31 -0.37
CA PHE A 61 23.87 12.25 0.28
C PHE A 61 23.42 11.71 1.65
N GLY A 62 22.98 12.59 2.53
CA GLY A 62 22.60 12.26 3.90
C GLY A 62 23.81 12.34 4.84
N ASP A 63 23.97 13.48 5.50
CA ASP A 63 25.03 13.68 6.47
C ASP A 63 24.84 12.78 7.69
N ILE A 64 25.95 12.24 8.20
CA ILE A 64 25.95 11.50 9.45
C ILE A 64 26.01 12.52 10.58
N THR A 65 24.94 12.67 11.35
CA THR A 65 24.85 13.67 12.42
C THR A 65 24.37 13.06 13.72
N ALA A 66 24.92 13.56 14.86
CA ALA A 66 24.40 13.23 16.18
C ALA A 66 24.52 14.40 17.16
N ASN A 67 23.58 14.44 18.09
CA ASN A 67 23.54 15.35 19.21
C ASN A 67 23.68 14.54 20.51
N VAL A 68 24.90 14.47 21.04
CA VAL A 68 25.23 13.67 22.22
C VAL A 68 25.08 14.51 23.48
N LYS A 69 24.13 14.21 24.33
CA LYS A 69 24.00 14.83 25.65
C LYS A 69 24.99 14.21 26.61
N ALA A 70 25.86 15.02 27.16
CA ALA A 70 26.86 14.58 28.12
C ALA A 70 26.58 15.12 29.53
N ARG A 71 26.92 14.35 30.54
CA ARG A 71 26.81 14.69 31.95
C ARG A 71 28.08 14.30 32.72
N LEU A 72 28.28 14.98 33.84
CA LEU A 72 29.21 14.56 34.89
C LEU A 72 28.41 13.85 35.99
N GLN A 73 29.08 12.92 36.68
CA GLN A 73 28.52 12.22 37.85
C GLN A 73 28.20 13.21 38.98
N TYR A 74 29.10 14.13 39.21
CA TYR A 74 29.00 15.18 40.23
C TYR A 74 29.17 16.55 39.62
N ALA A 75 28.63 17.58 40.29
CA ALA A 75 28.92 18.96 39.93
C ALA A 75 30.40 19.25 40.09
N SER A 76 30.99 19.87 39.10
CA SER A 76 32.42 20.25 39.12
C SER A 76 32.59 21.64 39.66
N ALA A 77 33.64 21.88 40.47
CA ALA A 77 33.99 23.22 40.91
C ALA A 77 34.45 24.09 39.75
N ASP A 78 35.02 23.50 38.70
CA ASP A 78 35.52 24.14 37.51
C ASP A 78 34.62 23.89 36.30
N SER A 79 34.72 24.75 35.28
CA SER A 79 34.11 24.53 33.98
C SER A 79 34.86 23.44 33.22
N ILE A 80 34.12 22.44 32.70
CA ILE A 80 34.69 21.30 31.98
C ILE A 80 34.26 21.38 30.52
N THR A 81 35.25 21.32 29.61
CA THR A 81 34.99 21.14 28.18
C THR A 81 34.99 19.66 27.84
N ILE A 82 33.94 19.18 27.15
CA ILE A 82 33.78 17.78 26.73
C ILE A 82 33.86 17.72 25.21
N SER A 83 34.56 16.72 24.73
CA SER A 83 34.68 16.32 23.32
C SER A 83 34.39 14.83 23.19
N ALA A 84 34.40 14.32 21.97
CA ALA A 84 34.36 12.88 21.69
C ALA A 84 35.43 12.52 20.67
N THR A 85 35.90 11.28 20.76
CA THR A 85 36.88 10.71 19.83
C THR A 85 36.38 9.35 19.33
N PRO A 86 36.63 8.98 18.07
CA PRO A 86 36.37 7.64 17.59
C PRO A 86 37.12 6.58 18.36
N ASP A 87 36.42 5.47 18.71
CA ASP A 87 37.06 4.29 19.33
C ASP A 87 36.57 3.02 18.60
N THR A 88 37.26 2.71 17.50
CA THR A 88 36.91 1.58 16.65
C THR A 88 37.08 0.20 17.31
N THR A 89 37.76 0.12 18.45
CA THR A 89 37.91 -1.13 19.21
C THR A 89 36.59 -1.61 19.81
N LEU A 90 35.60 -0.73 19.92
CA LEU A 90 34.27 -1.02 20.47
C LEU A 90 33.24 -1.52 19.46
N VAL A 91 33.60 -1.68 18.18
CA VAL A 91 32.70 -2.22 17.15
C VAL A 91 32.23 -3.63 17.51
N SER A 92 33.14 -4.49 18.02
CA SER A 92 32.79 -5.84 18.45
C SER A 92 31.84 -5.85 19.67
N VAL A 93 31.99 -4.86 20.55
CA VAL A 93 31.12 -4.69 21.73
C VAL A 93 29.71 -4.31 21.26
N TYR A 94 29.61 -3.34 20.34
CA TYR A 94 28.33 -2.96 19.73
C TYR A 94 27.63 -4.16 19.07
N ASN A 95 28.34 -4.88 18.20
CA ASN A 95 27.77 -6.02 17.50
C ASN A 95 27.25 -7.11 18.45
N LYS A 96 27.94 -7.32 19.57
CA LYS A 96 27.49 -8.27 20.61
C LYS A 96 26.26 -7.76 21.36
N GLU A 97 26.23 -6.48 21.72
CA GLU A 97 25.14 -5.87 22.50
C GLU A 97 23.83 -5.76 21.67
N TYR A 98 23.94 -5.40 20.39
CA TYR A 98 22.80 -5.15 19.52
C TYR A 98 22.52 -6.29 18.51
N ASN A 99 23.21 -7.44 18.62
CA ASN A 99 23.12 -8.56 17.65
C ASN A 99 23.37 -8.12 16.20
N GLY A 100 24.24 -7.15 16.01
CA GLY A 100 24.57 -6.56 14.73
C GLY A 100 25.74 -7.25 14.03
N VAL A 101 25.95 -6.87 12.78
CA VAL A 101 27.08 -7.27 11.93
C VAL A 101 27.80 -6.06 11.34
N ALA A 102 27.67 -4.92 11.99
CA ALA A 102 28.21 -3.65 11.52
C ALA A 102 29.72 -3.68 11.35
N THR A 103 30.19 -3.05 10.29
CA THR A 103 31.63 -2.94 9.96
C THR A 103 32.23 -1.68 10.59
N THR A 104 33.54 -1.68 10.76
CA THR A 104 34.30 -0.51 11.23
C THR A 104 34.32 0.58 10.15
N VAL A 105 34.07 1.82 10.53
CA VAL A 105 34.16 2.98 9.62
C VAL A 105 35.61 3.15 9.15
N PRO A 106 35.89 3.29 7.83
CA PRO A 106 37.20 3.47 7.27
C PRO A 106 37.93 4.71 7.78
N ALA A 107 39.28 4.66 7.88
CA ALA A 107 40.09 5.77 8.37
C ALA A 107 39.90 7.07 7.51
N SER A 108 39.68 6.93 6.22
CA SER A 108 39.42 8.07 5.33
C SER A 108 38.16 8.84 5.73
N VAL A 109 37.11 8.14 6.13
CA VAL A 109 35.85 8.73 6.61
C VAL A 109 36.01 9.33 8.00
N LEU A 110 36.75 8.62 8.88
CA LEU A 110 37.07 9.11 10.22
C LEU A 110 37.86 10.42 10.21
N SER A 111 38.67 10.66 9.18
CA SER A 111 39.44 11.92 9.06
C SER A 111 38.57 13.14 8.75
N ALA A 112 37.34 12.94 8.26
CA ALA A 112 36.39 14.00 7.95
C ALA A 112 35.42 14.32 9.12
N ILE A 113 35.57 13.62 10.25
CA ILE A 113 34.74 13.81 11.43
C ILE A 113 34.90 15.21 11.99
N GLN A 114 33.80 15.87 12.26
CA GLN A 114 33.73 17.16 12.92
C GLN A 114 33.02 16.98 14.25
N VAL A 115 33.70 17.41 15.34
CA VAL A 115 33.17 17.31 16.70
C VAL A 115 33.17 18.69 17.31
N GLU A 116 31.96 19.25 17.49
CA GLU A 116 31.78 20.50 18.22
C GLU A 116 31.77 20.20 19.71
N LYS A 117 32.75 20.79 20.44
CA LYS A 117 32.87 20.60 21.88
C LYS A 117 31.70 21.23 22.62
N THR A 118 31.32 20.63 23.75
CA THR A 118 30.35 21.22 24.67
C THR A 118 30.96 21.48 26.03
N GLY A 119 30.28 22.27 26.87
CA GLY A 119 30.80 22.63 28.18
C GLY A 119 29.81 22.37 29.32
N VAL A 120 30.32 21.89 30.44
CA VAL A 120 29.63 21.91 31.74
C VAL A 120 30.17 23.10 32.53
N LYS A 121 29.27 23.98 32.97
CA LYS A 121 29.64 25.17 33.75
C LYS A 121 30.06 24.76 35.16
N ALA A 122 30.92 25.60 35.81
CA ALA A 122 31.25 25.47 37.22
C ALA A 122 29.96 25.42 38.08
N GLY A 123 29.92 24.52 39.02
CA GLY A 123 28.74 24.22 39.85
C GLY A 123 27.64 23.42 39.22
N ALA A 124 27.78 22.99 37.94
CA ALA A 124 26.82 22.16 37.25
C ALA A 124 27.40 20.75 36.99
N ASN A 125 26.48 19.80 36.66
CA ASN A 125 26.84 18.45 36.24
C ASN A 125 26.23 18.08 34.86
N VAL A 126 25.56 19.02 34.19
CA VAL A 126 24.95 18.81 32.86
C VAL A 126 25.59 19.75 31.87
N ALA A 127 25.91 19.25 30.68
CA ALA A 127 26.41 20.08 29.59
C ALA A 127 25.38 21.12 29.17
N SER A 128 25.84 22.36 28.87
CA SER A 128 24.98 23.46 28.50
C SER A 128 24.30 23.30 27.14
N ALA A 129 24.87 22.48 26.26
CA ALA A 129 24.35 22.12 24.95
C ALA A 129 24.76 20.67 24.65
N PRO A 130 24.10 19.97 23.74
CA PRO A 130 24.59 18.71 23.22
C PRO A 130 25.95 18.89 22.51
N LEU A 131 26.81 17.88 22.58
CA LEU A 131 27.98 17.75 21.74
C LEU A 131 27.50 17.37 20.35
N HIS A 132 27.84 18.17 19.35
CA HIS A 132 27.42 17.92 17.97
C HIS A 132 28.54 17.22 17.20
N VAL A 133 28.17 16.12 16.52
CA VAL A 133 29.09 15.34 15.68
C VAL A 133 28.53 15.29 14.27
N THR A 134 29.37 15.56 13.27
CA THR A 134 28.99 15.52 11.86
C THR A 134 30.07 14.83 11.02
N ILE A 135 29.65 14.00 10.07
CA ILE A 135 30.48 13.55 8.96
C ILE A 135 29.72 13.91 7.68
N PRO A 136 30.25 14.79 6.82
CA PRO A 136 29.62 15.17 5.57
C PRO A 136 29.42 13.96 4.64
N ALA A 137 28.32 13.93 3.91
CA ALA A 137 27.97 12.82 3.01
C ALA A 137 29.00 12.58 1.91
N GLU A 138 29.68 13.62 1.45
CA GLU A 138 30.74 13.49 0.43
C GLU A 138 31.91 12.62 0.92
N ALA A 139 32.22 12.67 2.22
CA ALA A 139 33.25 11.84 2.82
C ALA A 139 32.81 10.37 2.93
N CYS A 140 31.52 10.08 2.85
CA CYS A 140 30.96 8.75 3.01
C CYS A 140 30.99 7.89 1.74
N SER A 141 31.54 8.38 0.62
CA SER A 141 31.65 7.62 -0.65
C SER A 141 32.44 6.31 -0.52
N GLN A 142 33.24 6.16 0.53
CA GLN A 142 34.01 4.95 0.84
C GLN A 142 33.25 3.92 1.68
N LEU A 143 32.02 4.22 2.11
CA LEU A 143 31.17 3.29 2.85
C LEU A 143 30.45 2.37 1.87
N THR A 144 31.03 1.20 1.59
CA THR A 144 30.52 0.25 0.59
C THR A 144 29.73 -0.92 1.18
N GLU A 145 29.89 -1.18 2.48
CA GLU A 145 29.13 -2.21 3.19
C GLU A 145 27.78 -1.65 3.64
N PRO A 146 26.74 -2.49 3.81
CA PRO A 146 25.40 -2.04 4.15
C PRO A 146 25.28 -1.42 5.54
N GLU A 147 26.15 -1.80 6.48
CA GLU A 147 26.10 -1.35 7.87
C GLU A 147 27.49 -1.05 8.41
N TYR A 148 27.62 0.11 9.02
CA TYR A 148 28.79 0.52 9.79
C TYR A 148 28.37 0.99 11.17
N VAL A 149 29.30 0.95 12.11
CA VAL A 149 29.14 1.61 13.40
C VAL A 149 30.38 2.44 13.73
N LEU A 150 30.11 3.63 14.23
CA LEU A 150 31.13 4.54 14.75
C LEU A 150 30.91 4.72 16.25
N PRO A 151 31.67 4.01 17.10
CA PRO A 151 31.69 4.27 18.52
C PRO A 151 32.46 5.57 18.80
N LEU A 152 31.87 6.41 19.62
CA LEU A 152 32.42 7.69 20.07
C LEU A 152 32.64 7.63 21.58
N ARG A 153 33.88 7.79 22.03
CA ARG A 153 34.22 7.89 23.45
C ARG A 153 34.27 9.35 23.88
N LEU A 154 33.48 9.72 24.88
CA LEU A 154 33.55 11.05 25.49
C LEU A 154 34.86 11.25 26.19
N ALA A 155 35.36 12.48 26.18
CA ALA A 155 36.62 12.85 26.86
C ALA A 155 36.55 14.29 27.38
N ALA A 156 37.16 14.55 28.51
CA ALA A 156 37.41 15.93 28.95
C ALA A 156 38.58 16.50 28.11
N VAL A 157 38.36 17.70 27.60
CA VAL A 157 39.41 18.53 27.01
C VAL A 157 39.98 19.41 28.11
N LYS A 158 41.25 19.27 28.43
CA LYS A 158 41.89 20.00 29.51
C LYS A 158 42.09 21.47 29.08
N GLU A 159 41.26 22.36 29.60
CA GLU A 159 41.46 23.80 29.53
C GLU A 159 41.45 24.34 30.99
N GLY A 160 42.61 24.67 31.54
CA GLY A 160 42.77 25.17 32.89
C GLY A 160 43.07 24.12 33.98
N ASN A 161 43.07 24.57 35.24
CA ASN A 161 43.26 23.66 36.38
C ASN A 161 42.00 22.88 36.65
N LEU A 162 42.04 21.59 36.43
CA LEU A 162 40.94 20.67 36.81
C LEU A 162 40.92 20.53 38.33
N ASP A 163 39.73 20.37 38.91
CA ASP A 163 39.52 19.99 40.29
C ASP A 163 40.46 18.83 40.66
N THR A 164 41.39 19.11 41.61
CA THR A 164 42.39 18.10 41.99
C THR A 164 41.85 17.06 42.94
N GLU A 165 40.69 17.31 43.56
CA GLU A 165 40.06 16.37 44.50
C GLU A 165 39.35 15.25 43.78
N ARG A 166 38.77 15.53 42.59
CA ARG A 166 38.11 14.54 41.76
C ARG A 166 38.47 14.73 40.29
N PRO A 167 39.51 14.11 39.80
CA PRO A 167 39.87 14.21 38.39
C PRO A 167 38.73 13.77 37.48
N VAL A 168 38.52 14.53 36.40
CA VAL A 168 37.45 14.22 35.42
C VAL A 168 37.97 13.17 34.45
N ALA A 169 37.21 12.06 34.30
CA ALA A 169 37.53 10.96 33.40
C ALA A 169 36.27 10.48 32.65
N ALA A 170 36.45 9.88 31.48
CA ALA A 170 35.33 9.26 30.80
C ALA A 170 34.94 7.94 31.47
N SER A 171 33.64 7.70 31.67
CA SER A 171 33.18 6.37 32.07
C SER A 171 33.48 5.36 30.96
N LYS A 172 34.02 4.20 31.34
CA LYS A 172 34.37 3.14 30.37
C LYS A 172 33.17 2.57 29.70
N GLU A 173 32.04 2.37 30.42
CA GLU A 173 30.82 1.75 29.93
C GLU A 173 29.77 2.77 29.49
N MET A 174 29.61 3.86 30.24
CA MET A 174 28.56 4.84 30.02
C MET A 174 29.04 6.08 29.24
N GLY A 175 30.34 6.24 29.03
CA GLY A 175 30.95 7.33 28.27
C GLY A 175 31.08 7.03 26.76
N VAL A 176 30.32 6.06 26.25
CA VAL A 176 30.33 5.66 24.84
C VAL A 176 28.99 5.94 24.18
N TYR A 177 29.05 6.51 23.01
CA TYR A 177 27.91 6.76 22.13
C TYR A 177 28.14 6.10 20.77
N TYR A 178 27.11 5.60 20.13
CA TYR A 178 27.22 4.90 18.86
C TYR A 178 26.47 5.64 17.75
N LEU A 179 27.10 5.79 16.60
CA LEU A 179 26.47 6.14 15.34
C LEU A 179 26.36 4.86 14.50
N ALA A 180 25.15 4.36 14.36
CA ALA A 180 24.85 3.26 13.45
C ALA A 180 24.55 3.85 12.06
N ILE A 181 25.31 3.44 11.06
CA ILE A 181 25.30 4.04 9.73
C ILE A 181 24.85 2.99 8.73
N HIS A 182 23.74 3.24 8.10
CA HIS A 182 23.21 2.42 7.02
C HIS A 182 23.55 3.03 5.68
N THR A 183 23.94 2.22 4.72
CA THR A 183 24.18 2.67 3.35
C THR A 183 23.16 2.04 2.42
N THR A 184 22.68 2.81 1.45
CA THR A 184 21.68 2.34 0.49
C THR A 184 21.75 3.14 -0.81
N ASN A 185 21.21 2.56 -1.89
CA ASN A 185 20.92 3.25 -3.14
C ASN A 185 19.42 3.58 -3.29
N ASP A 186 18.58 3.18 -2.33
CA ASP A 186 17.14 3.36 -2.38
C ASP A 186 16.74 4.81 -2.04
N VAL A 187 17.03 5.74 -2.95
CA VAL A 187 16.73 7.17 -2.78
C VAL A 187 15.25 7.51 -2.88
N LEU A 188 14.46 6.65 -3.51
CA LEU A 188 13.01 6.83 -3.67
C LEU A 188 12.25 5.93 -2.71
N SER A 189 11.07 6.36 -2.34
CA SER A 189 10.09 5.59 -1.57
C SER A 189 8.69 5.81 -2.12
N LEU A 190 7.76 4.93 -1.77
CA LEU A 190 6.35 5.11 -2.07
C LEU A 190 5.67 5.72 -0.85
N ASN A 191 5.12 6.92 -1.02
CA ASN A 191 4.39 7.63 0.02
C ASN A 191 2.95 7.11 0.08
N GLY A 192 2.60 6.41 1.15
CA GLY A 192 1.26 5.87 1.34
C GLY A 192 1.09 4.45 0.78
N ASN A 193 0.00 4.20 0.04
CA ASN A 193 -0.30 2.87 -0.47
C ASN A 193 0.55 2.55 -1.71
N ASN A 194 1.33 1.49 -1.65
CA ASN A 194 2.13 1.00 -2.77
C ASN A 194 1.33 0.10 -3.74
N THR A 195 0.05 -0.13 -3.48
CA THR A 195 -0.80 -1.04 -4.27
C THR A 195 -2.00 -0.30 -4.85
N ALA A 196 -2.03 -0.14 -6.16
CA ALA A 196 -3.21 0.30 -6.90
C ALA A 196 -4.07 -0.91 -7.30
N LYS A 197 -5.39 -0.74 -7.28
CA LYS A 197 -6.35 -1.78 -7.64
C LYS A 197 -7.25 -1.28 -8.75
N CYS A 198 -7.31 -2.03 -9.84
CA CYS A 198 -8.18 -1.81 -10.99
C CYS A 198 -9.15 -2.98 -11.12
N ALA A 199 -10.40 -2.68 -11.39
CA ALA A 199 -11.42 -3.69 -11.68
C ALA A 199 -11.81 -3.59 -13.15
N ILE A 200 -11.77 -4.73 -13.85
CA ILE A 200 -12.14 -4.86 -15.25
C ILE A 200 -13.31 -5.81 -15.37
N VAL A 201 -14.33 -5.37 -16.07
CA VAL A 201 -15.47 -6.20 -16.41
C VAL A 201 -15.38 -6.56 -17.88
N ARG A 202 -15.32 -7.86 -18.15
CA ARG A 202 -15.31 -8.43 -19.51
C ARG A 202 -16.72 -8.80 -19.90
N THR A 203 -17.13 -8.34 -21.07
CA THR A 203 -18.44 -8.64 -21.61
C THR A 203 -18.34 -9.05 -23.08
N PRO A 204 -19.37 -9.72 -23.64
CA PRO A 204 -19.41 -10.00 -25.09
C PRO A 204 -19.42 -8.75 -25.98
N VAL A 205 -19.74 -7.58 -25.41
CA VAL A 205 -19.78 -6.30 -26.14
C VAL A 205 -18.54 -5.43 -25.91
N GLY A 206 -17.58 -5.89 -25.12
CA GLY A 206 -16.32 -5.19 -24.87
C GLY A 206 -15.84 -5.29 -23.43
N VAL A 207 -14.77 -4.56 -23.13
CA VAL A 207 -14.17 -4.45 -21.80
C VAL A 207 -14.56 -3.10 -21.20
N PHE A 208 -14.97 -3.12 -19.93
CA PHE A 208 -15.32 -1.93 -19.16
C PHE A 208 -14.43 -1.80 -17.95
N GLY A 209 -14.14 -0.55 -17.56
CA GLY A 209 -13.14 -0.21 -16.54
C GLY A 209 -11.86 0.33 -17.17
N SER A 210 -10.91 0.71 -16.33
CA SER A 210 -9.60 1.18 -16.76
C SER A 210 -8.49 0.45 -15.98
N ILE A 211 -7.31 0.33 -16.57
CA ILE A 211 -6.10 -0.16 -15.91
C ILE A 211 -5.15 1.03 -15.80
N ASP A 212 -5.53 1.96 -14.94
CA ASP A 212 -4.78 3.18 -14.65
C ASP A 212 -4.40 3.22 -13.18
N ALA A 213 -3.15 3.55 -12.90
CA ALA A 213 -2.63 3.68 -11.56
C ALA A 213 -1.80 4.95 -11.42
N SER A 214 -1.83 5.54 -10.24
CA SER A 214 -0.99 6.66 -9.87
C SER A 214 -0.35 6.39 -8.52
N TYR A 215 0.96 6.60 -8.42
CA TYR A 215 1.74 6.37 -7.20
C TYR A 215 2.42 7.66 -6.80
N ASN A 216 2.26 8.05 -5.55
CA ASN A 216 3.03 9.15 -4.99
C ASN A 216 4.42 8.66 -4.61
N VAL A 217 5.44 9.09 -5.37
CA VAL A 217 6.83 8.72 -5.14
C VAL A 217 7.50 9.85 -4.40
N GLY A 218 8.02 9.54 -3.20
CA GLY A 218 8.82 10.45 -2.39
C GLY A 218 10.32 10.25 -2.62
N ILE A 219 11.10 11.24 -2.22
CA ILE A 219 12.55 11.15 -2.16
C ILE A 219 12.99 11.12 -0.70
N ASN A 220 13.88 10.17 -0.37
CA ASN A 220 14.32 9.92 1.01
C ASN A 220 15.44 10.87 1.46
N VAL A 221 16.06 11.59 0.53
CA VAL A 221 17.14 12.52 0.80
C VAL A 221 17.07 13.68 -0.20
N SER A 222 17.35 14.90 0.27
CA SER A 222 17.41 16.07 -0.62
C SER A 222 18.57 15.94 -1.58
N LEU A 223 18.30 16.10 -2.88
CA LEU A 223 19.30 16.11 -3.95
C LEU A 223 19.39 17.51 -4.57
N ASP A 224 20.58 17.87 -5.02
CA ASP A 224 20.86 19.17 -5.64
C ASP A 224 20.44 19.23 -7.12
N SER A 225 19.96 18.12 -7.68
CA SER A 225 19.51 18.02 -9.05
C SER A 225 18.22 17.19 -9.16
N ASP A 226 17.51 17.42 -10.23
CA ASP A 226 16.28 16.70 -10.55
C ASP A 226 16.52 15.19 -10.66
N VAL A 227 15.54 14.40 -10.21
CA VAL A 227 15.49 12.95 -10.41
C VAL A 227 14.24 12.61 -11.22
N LYS A 228 14.45 12.00 -12.37
CA LYS A 228 13.36 11.45 -13.16
C LYS A 228 13.03 10.05 -12.68
N VAL A 229 11.76 9.82 -12.38
CA VAL A 229 11.24 8.55 -11.86
C VAL A 229 10.57 7.78 -12.99
N LEU A 230 10.98 6.53 -13.16
CA LEU A 230 10.38 5.56 -14.06
C LEU A 230 9.99 4.31 -13.26
N ALA A 231 9.33 3.36 -13.92
CA ALA A 231 9.07 2.03 -13.37
C ALA A 231 9.31 0.95 -14.42
N LYS A 232 9.77 -0.22 -13.94
CA LYS A 232 9.97 -1.42 -14.77
C LYS A 232 9.22 -2.60 -14.16
N ALA A 233 8.54 -3.39 -14.99
CA ALA A 233 7.89 -4.61 -14.55
C ALA A 233 8.90 -5.64 -14.03
N ASP A 234 8.57 -6.27 -12.90
CA ASP A 234 9.38 -7.35 -12.32
C ASP A 234 8.48 -8.51 -11.86
N ASN A 235 8.18 -9.40 -12.77
CA ASN A 235 7.32 -10.55 -12.53
C ASN A 235 7.92 -11.56 -11.52
N THR A 236 9.20 -11.47 -11.16
CA THR A 236 9.81 -12.36 -10.15
C THR A 236 9.21 -12.14 -8.77
N LEU A 237 8.62 -10.97 -8.53
CA LEU A 237 8.00 -10.60 -7.26
C LEU A 237 6.53 -11.02 -7.11
N VAL A 238 5.91 -11.61 -8.14
CA VAL A 238 4.50 -12.06 -8.10
C VAL A 238 4.27 -13.08 -6.99
N SER A 239 5.17 -14.07 -6.85
CA SER A 239 5.07 -15.09 -5.79
C SER A 239 5.23 -14.49 -4.40
N GLN A 240 6.11 -13.51 -4.24
CA GLN A 240 6.28 -12.79 -2.98
C GLN A 240 5.00 -12.04 -2.60
N TYR A 241 4.44 -11.24 -3.53
CA TYR A 241 3.19 -10.52 -3.32
C TYR A 241 2.05 -11.46 -2.90
N ASN A 242 1.90 -12.59 -3.60
CA ASN A 242 0.87 -13.56 -3.31
C ASN A 242 1.00 -14.15 -1.91
N ASN A 243 2.22 -14.49 -1.49
CA ASN A 243 2.48 -15.03 -0.15
C ASN A 243 2.19 -14.00 0.95
N GLU A 244 2.63 -12.76 0.76
CA GLU A 244 2.44 -11.69 1.74
C GLU A 244 0.97 -11.29 1.91
N ASN A 245 0.19 -11.35 0.81
CA ASN A 245 -1.21 -10.93 0.78
C ASN A 245 -2.21 -12.08 0.84
N ASN A 246 -1.76 -13.33 0.94
CA ASN A 246 -2.60 -14.53 0.90
C ASN A 246 -3.50 -14.56 -0.34
N LYS A 247 -2.90 -14.34 -1.52
CA LYS A 247 -3.55 -14.30 -2.83
C LYS A 247 -2.98 -15.38 -3.76
N ASN A 248 -3.65 -15.58 -4.89
CA ASN A 248 -3.18 -16.47 -5.95
C ASN A 248 -3.33 -15.77 -7.31
N TYR A 249 -2.85 -14.53 -7.38
CA TYR A 249 -2.90 -13.73 -8.60
C TYR A 249 -1.87 -14.22 -9.61
N LYS A 250 -2.22 -14.13 -10.89
CA LYS A 250 -1.32 -14.44 -12.00
C LYS A 250 -0.49 -13.22 -12.36
N GLN A 251 0.61 -13.43 -13.06
CA GLN A 251 1.30 -12.34 -13.75
C GLN A 251 0.47 -11.85 -14.93
N LEU A 252 0.59 -10.56 -15.26
CA LEU A 252 -0.01 -10.02 -16.46
C LEU A 252 0.64 -10.63 -17.71
N PRO A 253 -0.15 -10.95 -18.76
CA PRO A 253 0.38 -11.39 -20.05
C PRO A 253 1.34 -10.40 -20.69
N THR A 254 2.33 -10.88 -21.44
CA THR A 254 3.33 -10.05 -22.11
C THR A 254 2.70 -8.99 -23.03
N SER A 255 1.59 -9.36 -23.72
CA SER A 255 0.88 -8.41 -24.59
C SER A 255 0.37 -7.14 -23.86
N LEU A 256 -0.03 -7.27 -22.59
CA LEU A 256 -0.42 -6.13 -21.76
C LEU A 256 0.81 -5.37 -21.27
N LEU A 257 1.88 -6.09 -20.93
CA LEU A 257 3.14 -5.46 -20.50
C LEU A 257 3.78 -4.65 -21.62
N ASP A 258 3.77 -5.16 -22.86
CA ASP A 258 4.31 -4.48 -24.05
C ASP A 258 3.51 -3.21 -24.40
N ALA A 259 2.22 -3.18 -24.07
CA ALA A 259 1.35 -2.02 -24.27
C ALA A 259 1.28 -1.07 -23.07
N MET A 260 1.95 -1.43 -21.96
CA MET A 260 1.97 -0.59 -20.76
C MET A 260 2.71 0.73 -21.06
N THR A 261 2.07 1.80 -20.66
CA THR A 261 2.67 3.14 -20.69
C THR A 261 2.99 3.56 -19.26
N VAL A 262 4.26 3.84 -19.00
CA VAL A 262 4.70 4.51 -17.78
C VAL A 262 4.96 5.96 -18.13
N THR A 263 4.19 6.88 -17.56
CA THR A 263 4.43 8.33 -17.70
C THR A 263 5.44 8.74 -16.62
N PRO A 264 6.71 8.99 -17.00
CA PRO A 264 7.72 9.38 -16.04
C PRO A 264 7.33 10.68 -15.34
N CYS A 265 7.66 10.80 -14.07
CA CYS A 265 7.59 12.06 -13.34
C CYS A 265 8.98 12.55 -12.98
N VAL A 266 9.10 13.82 -12.63
CA VAL A 266 10.34 14.44 -12.17
C VAL A 266 10.13 14.97 -10.77
N ILE A 267 10.97 14.54 -9.84
CA ILE A 267 11.11 15.19 -8.54
C ILE A 267 12.20 16.25 -8.73
N ALA A 268 11.79 17.51 -8.72
CA ALA A 268 12.73 18.63 -8.91
C ALA A 268 13.67 18.76 -7.69
N ALA A 269 14.83 19.37 -7.91
CA ALA A 269 15.79 19.64 -6.85
C ALA A 269 15.11 20.37 -5.67
N GLY A 270 15.25 19.82 -4.46
CA GLY A 270 14.62 20.33 -3.25
C GLY A 270 13.14 19.99 -3.05
N GLU A 271 12.46 19.38 -4.02
CA GLU A 271 11.10 18.88 -3.85
C GLU A 271 11.09 17.49 -3.17
N ALA A 272 9.99 17.19 -2.48
CA ALA A 272 9.89 15.98 -1.66
C ALA A 272 9.24 14.80 -2.38
N SER A 273 8.45 15.03 -3.43
CA SER A 273 7.70 13.96 -4.11
C SER A 273 7.16 14.39 -5.46
N ALA A 274 6.80 13.38 -6.28
CA ALA A 274 6.06 13.55 -7.52
C ALA A 274 5.13 12.36 -7.76
N SER A 275 4.20 12.48 -8.72
CA SER A 275 3.23 11.43 -9.06
C SER A 275 3.65 10.68 -10.32
N LEU A 276 3.86 9.37 -10.19
CA LEU A 276 4.14 8.45 -11.29
C LEU A 276 2.85 7.80 -11.76
N ALA A 277 2.53 7.93 -13.05
CA ALA A 277 1.35 7.31 -13.64
C ALA A 277 1.70 6.09 -14.50
N VAL A 278 0.85 5.07 -14.41
CA VAL A 278 0.95 3.84 -15.20
C VAL A 278 -0.42 3.55 -15.80
N SER A 279 -0.46 3.25 -17.10
CA SER A 279 -1.69 2.94 -17.83
C SER A 279 -1.48 1.75 -18.76
N ILE A 280 -2.50 0.90 -18.87
CA ILE A 280 -2.57 -0.20 -19.84
C ILE A 280 -3.91 -0.09 -20.56
N PRO A 281 -3.95 -0.17 -21.92
CA PRO A 281 -5.20 -0.16 -22.67
C PRO A 281 -6.16 -1.26 -22.21
N ALA A 282 -7.35 -0.86 -21.75
CA ALA A 282 -8.29 -1.79 -21.11
C ALA A 282 -8.88 -2.84 -22.08
N ASP A 283 -8.96 -2.52 -23.37
CA ASP A 283 -9.42 -3.44 -24.43
C ASP A 283 -8.56 -4.72 -24.52
N LEU A 284 -7.28 -4.62 -24.23
CA LEU A 284 -6.37 -5.77 -24.17
C LEU A 284 -6.70 -6.74 -23.02
N ALA A 285 -7.41 -6.27 -22.00
CA ALA A 285 -7.83 -7.10 -20.87
C ALA A 285 -8.91 -8.14 -21.22
N GLN A 286 -9.46 -8.12 -22.45
CA GLN A 286 -10.35 -9.20 -22.95
C GLN A 286 -9.69 -10.59 -22.89
N THR A 287 -8.36 -10.64 -22.93
CA THR A 287 -7.58 -11.89 -22.85
C THR A 287 -7.37 -12.40 -21.42
N LEU A 288 -7.70 -11.62 -20.41
CA LEU A 288 -7.51 -11.99 -19.00
C LEU A 288 -8.63 -12.93 -18.56
N THR A 289 -8.30 -14.21 -18.31
CA THR A 289 -9.28 -15.26 -17.97
C THR A 289 -9.31 -15.62 -16.48
N ASP A 290 -8.23 -15.35 -15.75
CA ASP A 290 -8.16 -15.58 -14.30
C ASP A 290 -8.80 -14.41 -13.54
N PRO A 291 -9.33 -14.63 -12.33
CA PRO A 291 -10.04 -13.60 -11.57
C PRO A 291 -9.14 -12.48 -11.03
N GLY A 292 -7.83 -12.64 -11.10
CA GLY A 292 -6.92 -11.60 -10.61
C GLY A 292 -5.49 -11.75 -11.10
N TYR A 293 -4.88 -10.61 -11.32
CA TYR A 293 -3.50 -10.44 -11.78
C TYR A 293 -2.79 -9.41 -10.93
N VAL A 294 -1.48 -9.55 -10.83
CA VAL A 294 -0.64 -8.54 -10.18
C VAL A 294 0.58 -8.24 -11.04
N LEU A 295 0.90 -6.97 -11.15
CA LEU A 295 2.09 -6.45 -11.80
C LEU A 295 2.93 -5.71 -10.76
N PRO A 296 4.04 -6.31 -10.31
CA PRO A 296 5.04 -5.61 -9.54
C PRO A 296 5.85 -4.68 -10.45
N LEU A 297 6.07 -3.46 -9.98
CA LEU A 297 6.78 -2.39 -10.68
C LEU A 297 7.92 -1.89 -9.80
N ARG A 298 9.16 -2.20 -10.15
CA ARG A 298 10.33 -1.59 -9.49
C ARG A 298 10.50 -0.16 -9.94
N LEU A 299 10.68 0.74 -9.01
CA LEU A 299 11.03 2.11 -9.33
C LEU A 299 12.46 2.19 -9.86
N VAL A 300 12.66 3.11 -10.78
CA VAL A 300 13.95 3.42 -11.39
C VAL A 300 14.20 4.91 -11.25
N ALA A 301 15.31 5.27 -10.63
CA ALA A 301 15.79 6.64 -10.58
C ALA A 301 16.71 6.91 -11.77
N GLU A 302 16.42 7.93 -12.58
CA GLU A 302 17.29 8.44 -13.64
C GLU A 302 17.84 9.80 -13.19
N TYR A 303 19.15 9.86 -13.06
CA TYR A 303 19.86 11.04 -12.55
C TYR A 303 20.24 12.02 -13.66
N SER A 304 20.66 13.22 -13.28
CA SER A 304 21.03 14.29 -14.20
C SER A 304 22.14 13.92 -15.20
N ASN A 305 22.99 12.94 -14.87
CA ASN A 305 24.01 12.40 -15.77
C ASN A 305 23.49 11.31 -16.73
N GLY A 306 22.18 11.03 -16.73
CA GLY A 306 21.53 10.02 -17.54
C GLY A 306 21.65 8.59 -17.02
N THR A 307 22.30 8.36 -15.89
CA THR A 307 22.44 7.04 -15.29
C THR A 307 21.12 6.60 -14.65
N GLN A 308 20.67 5.39 -14.96
CA GLN A 308 19.48 4.78 -14.36
C GLN A 308 19.86 3.74 -13.31
N VAL A 309 19.26 3.81 -12.16
CA VAL A 309 19.41 2.86 -11.07
C VAL A 309 18.05 2.25 -10.74
N THR A 310 17.95 0.92 -10.84
CA THR A 310 16.77 0.18 -10.39
C THR A 310 16.85 -0.02 -8.88
N LEU A 311 15.78 0.33 -8.17
CA LEU A 311 15.74 0.32 -6.71
C LEU A 311 15.16 -0.99 -6.19
N ASP A 312 15.88 -1.64 -5.25
CA ASP A 312 15.52 -2.98 -4.82
C ASP A 312 14.33 -3.02 -3.86
N LYS A 313 14.18 -2.00 -3.00
CA LYS A 313 13.13 -1.94 -1.98
C LYS A 313 11.90 -1.14 -2.38
N SER A 314 12.00 -0.38 -3.48
CA SER A 314 10.92 0.52 -3.91
C SER A 314 10.08 -0.14 -4.99
N VAL A 315 9.07 -0.91 -4.56
CA VAL A 315 8.18 -1.67 -5.45
C VAL A 315 6.74 -1.20 -5.30
N ALA A 316 6.15 -0.78 -6.42
CA ALA A 316 4.71 -0.54 -6.55
C ALA A 316 4.02 -1.79 -7.11
N TYR A 317 2.75 -1.97 -6.78
CA TYR A 317 1.95 -3.08 -7.27
C TYR A 317 0.69 -2.57 -7.97
N LEU A 318 0.45 -3.04 -9.18
CA LEU A 318 -0.80 -2.85 -9.89
C LEU A 318 -1.57 -4.18 -9.87
N VAL A 319 -2.69 -4.20 -9.16
CA VAL A 319 -3.59 -5.35 -9.08
C VAL A 319 -4.75 -5.13 -10.02
N VAL A 320 -4.97 -6.10 -10.92
CA VAL A 320 -6.09 -6.09 -11.85
C VAL A 320 -7.00 -7.27 -11.51
N THR A 321 -8.21 -6.98 -11.07
CA THR A 321 -9.25 -7.99 -10.89
C THR A 321 -10.15 -8.03 -12.11
N THR A 322 -10.57 -9.23 -12.51
CA THR A 322 -11.43 -9.42 -13.67
C THR A 322 -12.72 -10.11 -13.25
N GLU A 323 -13.79 -9.68 -13.83
CA GLU A 323 -15.10 -10.24 -13.63
C GLU A 323 -15.79 -10.38 -15.01
N GLU A 324 -16.61 -11.41 -15.18
CA GLU A 324 -17.53 -11.54 -16.31
C GLU A 324 -18.92 -11.14 -15.82
N SER A 325 -19.37 -9.96 -16.21
CA SER A 325 -20.71 -9.47 -15.88
C SER A 325 -21.16 -8.46 -16.91
N LEU A 326 -22.41 -8.58 -17.36
CA LEU A 326 -23.02 -7.57 -18.20
C LEU A 326 -23.74 -6.50 -17.39
N ILE A 327 -24.07 -6.79 -16.13
CA ILE A 327 -24.85 -5.93 -15.25
C ILE A 327 -23.93 -5.21 -14.27
N GLN A 328 -24.08 -3.90 -14.16
CA GLN A 328 -23.32 -3.07 -13.23
C GLN A 328 -23.70 -3.36 -11.77
N ASP A 329 -22.71 -3.36 -10.87
CA ASP A 329 -22.95 -3.56 -9.44
C ASP A 329 -23.56 -2.32 -8.75
N ASN A 330 -23.14 -1.12 -9.12
CA ASN A 330 -23.57 0.14 -8.49
C ASN A 330 -23.79 1.23 -9.55
N PRO A 331 -24.81 1.09 -10.43
CA PRO A 331 -25.06 2.10 -11.44
C PRO A 331 -25.56 3.41 -10.80
N THR A 332 -25.06 4.53 -11.31
CA THR A 332 -25.46 5.87 -10.88
C THR A 332 -26.53 6.49 -11.79
N SER A 333 -26.73 5.91 -12.98
CA SER A 333 -27.69 6.37 -13.98
C SER A 333 -28.12 5.22 -14.87
N LEU A 334 -29.20 5.40 -15.59
CA LEU A 334 -29.62 4.46 -16.62
C LEU A 334 -28.78 4.61 -17.88
N LEU A 335 -28.54 3.50 -18.56
CA LEU A 335 -27.97 3.48 -19.89
C LEU A 335 -29.10 3.52 -20.92
N GLY A 336 -29.28 4.66 -21.57
CA GLY A 336 -30.33 4.90 -22.50
C GLY A 336 -31.63 5.44 -21.88
N THR A 337 -32.67 5.58 -22.71
CA THR A 337 -33.96 6.16 -22.35
C THR A 337 -35.00 5.06 -22.09
N ALA A 338 -35.76 5.19 -20.99
CA ALA A 338 -36.84 4.24 -20.67
C ALA A 338 -37.91 4.23 -21.75
N VAL A 339 -38.28 3.04 -22.21
CA VAL A 339 -39.27 2.85 -23.24
C VAL A 339 -40.68 3.03 -22.65
N SER A 340 -41.46 3.90 -23.21
CA SER A 340 -42.86 4.17 -22.81
C SER A 340 -43.89 3.50 -23.74
N ASP A 341 -43.59 3.34 -25.02
CA ASP A 341 -44.47 2.66 -25.99
C ASP A 341 -44.00 1.22 -26.23
N ILE A 342 -44.82 0.28 -25.79
CA ILE A 342 -44.58 -1.17 -25.89
C ILE A 342 -45.62 -1.86 -26.78
N SER A 343 -46.37 -1.12 -27.57
CA SER A 343 -47.49 -1.63 -28.39
C SER A 343 -47.04 -2.65 -29.44
N ALA A 344 -45.78 -2.58 -29.90
CA ALA A 344 -45.19 -3.52 -30.83
C ALA A 344 -44.68 -4.81 -30.18
N TRP A 345 -44.62 -4.88 -28.85
CA TRP A 345 -44.03 -6.04 -28.15
C TRP A 345 -45.03 -7.17 -28.01
N THR A 346 -44.59 -8.41 -28.24
CA THR A 346 -45.41 -9.61 -28.14
C THR A 346 -44.70 -10.71 -27.37
N CYS A 347 -45.41 -11.42 -26.49
CA CYS A 347 -44.91 -12.63 -25.89
C CYS A 347 -45.04 -13.80 -26.86
N ILE A 348 -43.95 -14.28 -27.40
CA ILE A 348 -43.92 -15.34 -28.42
C ILE A 348 -43.79 -16.74 -27.82
N SER A 349 -43.23 -16.88 -26.63
CA SER A 349 -43.10 -18.15 -25.94
C SER A 349 -43.23 -17.96 -24.42
N ALA A 350 -43.85 -18.95 -23.76
CA ALA A 350 -43.95 -19.02 -22.31
C ALA A 350 -43.92 -20.51 -21.89
N VAL A 351 -43.01 -20.85 -20.98
CA VAL A 351 -42.89 -22.17 -20.38
C VAL A 351 -43.19 -22.05 -18.90
N ASN A 352 -44.16 -22.85 -18.43
CA ASN A 352 -44.66 -22.76 -17.04
C ASN A 352 -45.23 -21.40 -16.65
N TYR A 353 -45.61 -20.58 -17.62
CA TYR A 353 -46.37 -19.33 -17.49
C TYR A 353 -47.61 -19.37 -18.31
N ASN A 354 -48.69 -18.71 -17.85
CA ASN A 354 -49.85 -18.52 -18.65
C ASN A 354 -49.63 -17.36 -19.63
N LYS A 355 -49.43 -17.67 -20.90
CA LYS A 355 -49.17 -16.69 -21.95
C LYS A 355 -50.27 -15.59 -22.03
N ASN A 356 -51.52 -15.90 -21.70
CA ASN A 356 -52.62 -14.97 -21.74
C ASN A 356 -52.65 -13.99 -20.55
N GLU A 357 -51.91 -14.30 -19.48
CA GLU A 357 -51.74 -13.45 -18.30
C GLU A 357 -50.47 -12.59 -18.38
N LEU A 358 -49.58 -12.86 -19.33
CA LEU A 358 -48.46 -12.02 -19.66
C LEU A 358 -48.94 -10.80 -20.46
N THR A 359 -49.50 -9.83 -19.77
CA THR A 359 -49.79 -8.52 -20.37
C THR A 359 -48.55 -7.64 -20.21
N LEU A 360 -48.24 -6.87 -21.22
CA LEU A 360 -47.02 -6.04 -21.26
C LEU A 360 -47.04 -4.89 -20.24
N THR A 361 -48.20 -4.63 -19.63
CA THR A 361 -48.37 -3.64 -18.56
C THR A 361 -48.38 -4.25 -17.15
N ASN A 362 -48.69 -5.56 -17.03
CA ASN A 362 -48.78 -6.27 -15.76
C ASN A 362 -48.29 -7.71 -15.93
N TRP A 363 -46.98 -7.90 -15.93
CA TRP A 363 -46.40 -9.23 -15.99
C TRP A 363 -46.64 -9.94 -14.67
N LYS A 364 -47.69 -10.76 -14.63
CA LYS A 364 -48.01 -11.61 -13.50
C LYS A 364 -47.48 -13.01 -13.76
N PHE A 365 -46.57 -13.46 -12.95
CA PHE A 365 -46.28 -14.88 -12.87
C PHE A 365 -47.34 -15.54 -12.01
N SER A 366 -48.26 -16.26 -12.63
CA SER A 366 -49.49 -16.72 -11.97
C SER A 366 -49.33 -17.97 -11.12
N GLN A 367 -48.13 -18.59 -11.05
CA GLN A 367 -47.98 -19.81 -10.26
C GLN A 367 -46.75 -19.77 -9.34
N MET A 368 -46.99 -20.13 -8.08
CA MET A 368 -45.97 -20.44 -7.07
C MET A 368 -45.38 -21.83 -7.33
N ASN A 369 -44.10 -22.01 -7.00
CA ASN A 369 -43.39 -23.29 -6.98
C ASN A 369 -43.15 -23.98 -8.32
N ILE A 370 -42.97 -23.23 -9.40
CA ILE A 370 -42.51 -23.83 -10.64
C ILE A 370 -41.05 -23.53 -10.82
N ASP A 371 -40.27 -24.60 -10.76
CA ASP A 371 -38.87 -24.61 -11.21
C ASP A 371 -38.87 -24.46 -12.74
N ASN A 372 -37.88 -23.69 -13.22
CA ASN A 372 -37.64 -23.54 -14.66
C ASN A 372 -38.80 -22.92 -15.45
N ALA A 373 -39.29 -21.79 -14.96
CA ALA A 373 -40.23 -20.96 -15.72
C ALA A 373 -39.48 -19.99 -16.64
N SER A 374 -39.94 -19.82 -17.87
CA SER A 374 -39.32 -18.88 -18.80
C SER A 374 -40.35 -18.25 -19.76
N PHE A 375 -40.03 -17.09 -20.27
CA PHE A 375 -40.80 -16.45 -21.35
C PHE A 375 -39.88 -15.70 -22.31
N VAL A 376 -40.34 -15.50 -23.52
CA VAL A 376 -39.64 -14.75 -24.57
C VAL A 376 -40.58 -13.67 -25.13
N VAL A 377 -40.03 -12.45 -25.19
CA VAL A 377 -40.67 -11.28 -25.80
C VAL A 377 -39.99 -10.91 -27.09
N ASP A 378 -40.76 -10.70 -28.14
CA ASP A 378 -40.33 -10.04 -29.36
C ASP A 378 -40.63 -8.54 -29.24
N LEU A 379 -39.62 -7.70 -29.36
CA LEU A 379 -39.71 -6.25 -29.29
C LEU A 379 -40.19 -5.60 -30.60
N GLY A 380 -40.39 -6.42 -31.65
CA GLY A 380 -40.83 -5.98 -32.99
C GLY A 380 -39.67 -5.53 -33.89
N ALA A 381 -38.61 -5.00 -33.34
CA ALA A 381 -37.40 -4.57 -34.06
C ALA A 381 -36.15 -4.79 -33.22
N VAL A 382 -34.98 -4.69 -33.83
CA VAL A 382 -33.72 -4.69 -33.11
C VAL A 382 -33.47 -3.31 -32.48
N HIS A 383 -33.22 -3.31 -31.19
CA HIS A 383 -32.87 -2.12 -30.40
C HIS A 383 -31.57 -2.34 -29.62
N LYS A 384 -30.90 -1.26 -29.26
CA LYS A 384 -29.77 -1.31 -28.33
C LYS A 384 -30.30 -1.26 -26.88
N VAL A 385 -30.39 -2.42 -26.23
CA VAL A 385 -30.91 -2.52 -24.86
C VAL A 385 -29.83 -2.13 -23.88
N GLY A 386 -30.05 -1.11 -23.06
CA GLY A 386 -29.07 -0.59 -22.08
C GLY A 386 -29.40 -0.95 -20.63
N ALA A 387 -30.69 -1.14 -20.30
CA ALA A 387 -31.09 -1.59 -18.97
C ALA A 387 -32.46 -2.30 -19.05
N PHE A 388 -32.73 -3.13 -18.05
CA PHE A 388 -34.07 -3.72 -17.87
C PHE A 388 -34.50 -3.53 -16.41
N LYS A 389 -35.84 -3.41 -16.26
CA LYS A 389 -36.49 -3.21 -14.98
C LYS A 389 -37.34 -4.41 -14.63
N MET A 390 -37.18 -4.93 -13.42
CA MET A 390 -38.01 -6.01 -12.93
C MET A 390 -38.09 -6.04 -11.41
N LYS A 391 -39.15 -6.63 -10.87
CA LYS A 391 -39.24 -7.04 -9.47
C LYS A 391 -38.87 -8.50 -9.36
N CYS A 392 -37.76 -8.80 -8.64
CA CYS A 392 -37.35 -10.16 -8.32
C CYS A 392 -37.94 -10.59 -6.97
N ASN A 393 -38.48 -11.79 -6.90
CA ASN A 393 -38.97 -12.34 -5.63
C ASN A 393 -37.78 -12.91 -4.82
N PRO A 394 -37.77 -12.75 -3.50
CA PRO A 394 -36.78 -13.40 -2.65
C PRO A 394 -36.81 -14.93 -2.79
N GLY A 395 -35.65 -15.58 -2.78
CA GLY A 395 -35.52 -17.02 -2.87
C GLY A 395 -35.66 -17.62 -4.27
N LYS A 396 -35.56 -16.76 -5.29
CA LYS A 396 -35.52 -17.20 -6.70
C LYS A 396 -34.45 -16.43 -7.44
N SER A 397 -33.66 -17.11 -8.25
CA SER A 397 -32.74 -16.47 -9.17
C SER A 397 -33.42 -16.22 -10.52
N TYR A 398 -33.01 -15.14 -11.18
CA TYR A 398 -33.50 -14.74 -12.49
C TYR A 398 -32.32 -14.53 -13.41
N ARG A 399 -32.40 -15.14 -14.62
CA ARG A 399 -31.43 -14.90 -15.68
C ARG A 399 -32.11 -14.22 -16.86
N PHE A 400 -31.42 -13.27 -17.41
CA PHE A 400 -31.85 -12.48 -18.55
C PHE A 400 -31.00 -12.79 -19.75
N TYR A 401 -31.64 -12.87 -20.91
CA TYR A 401 -30.93 -13.12 -22.15
C TYR A 401 -31.47 -12.16 -23.22
N LEU A 402 -30.59 -11.69 -24.06
CA LEU A 402 -30.86 -10.84 -25.19
C LEU A 402 -30.47 -11.53 -26.50
N SER A 403 -31.24 -11.35 -27.56
CA SER A 403 -30.97 -11.95 -28.86
C SER A 403 -31.50 -11.06 -30.01
N GLU A 404 -30.77 -11.04 -31.12
CA GLU A 404 -31.23 -10.38 -32.35
C GLU A 404 -32.11 -11.32 -33.18
N ASP A 405 -31.85 -12.64 -33.13
CA ASP A 405 -32.38 -13.64 -34.06
C ASP A 405 -33.27 -14.75 -33.40
N ASN A 406 -33.46 -14.67 -32.07
CA ASN A 406 -34.13 -15.71 -31.27
C ASN A 406 -33.41 -17.10 -31.29
N ALA A 407 -32.20 -17.15 -31.77
CA ALA A 407 -31.39 -18.39 -31.86
C ALA A 407 -30.10 -18.28 -31.04
N LYS A 408 -29.40 -17.18 -31.16
CA LYS A 408 -28.18 -16.89 -30.40
C LYS A 408 -28.49 -15.92 -29.28
N TRP A 409 -28.23 -16.33 -28.07
CA TRP A 409 -28.56 -15.59 -26.87
C TRP A 409 -27.31 -15.08 -26.16
N VAL A 410 -27.29 -13.79 -25.83
CA VAL A 410 -26.35 -13.19 -24.90
C VAL A 410 -26.91 -13.37 -23.49
N ASP A 411 -26.26 -14.16 -22.68
CA ASP A 411 -26.61 -14.36 -21.27
C ASP A 411 -26.11 -13.17 -20.45
N LEU A 412 -27.01 -12.44 -19.81
CA LEU A 412 -26.68 -11.30 -18.95
C LEU A 412 -26.26 -11.72 -17.54
N GLY A 413 -26.36 -13.01 -17.23
CA GLY A 413 -26.05 -13.57 -15.93
C GLY A 413 -27.21 -13.53 -14.94
N ASP A 414 -26.92 -13.95 -13.71
CA ASP A 414 -27.83 -13.89 -12.58
C ASP A 414 -27.89 -12.44 -12.05
N VAL A 415 -29.10 -11.97 -11.72
CA VAL A 415 -29.32 -10.61 -11.20
C VAL A 415 -29.38 -10.56 -9.68
N GLU A 416 -29.28 -11.69 -8.98
CA GLU A 416 -29.26 -11.71 -7.53
C GLU A 416 -28.01 -10.99 -6.99
N GLY A 417 -28.20 -10.08 -6.05
CA GLY A 417 -27.11 -9.31 -5.46
C GLY A 417 -26.47 -8.26 -6.36
N LYS A 418 -26.90 -8.12 -7.61
CA LYS A 418 -26.38 -7.08 -8.51
C LYS A 418 -26.88 -5.70 -8.13
N GLY A 419 -26.04 -4.71 -8.36
CA GLY A 419 -26.33 -3.30 -8.11
C GLY A 419 -27.46 -2.80 -8.98
N THR A 420 -28.29 -1.98 -8.39
CA THR A 420 -29.53 -1.58 -9.00
C THR A 420 -29.80 -0.10 -8.77
N TYR A 421 -30.18 0.58 -9.83
CA TYR A 421 -30.79 1.89 -9.70
C TYR A 421 -32.25 1.69 -9.31
N SER A 422 -32.60 2.04 -8.07
CA SER A 422 -33.96 1.79 -7.53
C SER A 422 -34.82 3.03 -7.60
N GLU A 423 -35.94 2.94 -8.31
CA GLU A 423 -37.02 3.98 -8.26
C GLU A 423 -37.87 3.83 -7.01
N ASN A 424 -38.09 2.58 -6.58
CA ASN A 424 -38.81 2.26 -5.35
C ASN A 424 -38.42 0.85 -4.88
N TRP A 425 -38.82 0.48 -3.67
CA TRP A 425 -38.49 -0.81 -3.08
C TRP A 425 -39.11 -2.04 -3.79
N SER A 426 -40.05 -1.82 -4.70
CA SER A 426 -40.81 -2.90 -5.35
C SER A 426 -40.29 -3.26 -6.75
N SER A 427 -39.48 -2.44 -7.38
CA SER A 427 -38.87 -2.71 -8.69
C SER A 427 -37.50 -2.07 -8.81
N LYS A 428 -36.61 -2.74 -9.50
CA LYS A 428 -35.22 -2.32 -9.65
C LYS A 428 -34.83 -2.30 -11.12
N TRP A 429 -34.02 -1.33 -11.49
CA TRP A 429 -33.35 -1.29 -12.78
C TRP A 429 -32.01 -2.01 -12.68
N TYR A 430 -31.78 -2.91 -13.60
CA TYR A 430 -30.48 -3.58 -13.80
C TYR A 430 -29.84 -2.96 -15.03
N VAL A 431 -28.80 -2.19 -14.83
CA VAL A 431 -28.13 -1.42 -15.87
C VAL A 431 -26.96 -2.21 -16.42
N LEU A 432 -26.86 -2.29 -17.75
CA LEU A 432 -25.77 -2.95 -18.42
C LEU A 432 -24.51 -2.07 -18.44
N TYR A 433 -23.34 -2.67 -18.51
CA TYR A 433 -22.09 -1.96 -18.77
C TYR A 433 -22.04 -1.37 -20.18
N GLY A 434 -22.62 -2.06 -21.15
CA GLY A 434 -22.76 -1.60 -22.52
C GLY A 434 -24.06 -2.09 -23.14
N ALA A 435 -24.62 -1.30 -24.05
CA ALA A 435 -25.87 -1.68 -24.71
C ALA A 435 -25.67 -2.89 -25.63
N VAL A 436 -26.64 -3.79 -25.59
CA VAL A 436 -26.65 -5.03 -26.39
C VAL A 436 -27.75 -4.91 -27.45
N ASN A 437 -27.41 -5.18 -28.71
CA ASN A 437 -28.41 -5.29 -29.79
C ASN A 437 -29.33 -6.46 -29.51
N ALA A 438 -30.61 -6.22 -29.46
CA ALA A 438 -31.62 -7.26 -29.26
C ALA A 438 -32.96 -6.90 -29.89
N ARG A 439 -33.60 -7.91 -30.46
CA ARG A 439 -35.00 -7.93 -30.80
C ARG A 439 -35.81 -8.81 -29.82
N TYR A 440 -35.13 -9.80 -29.22
CA TYR A 440 -35.80 -10.74 -28.33
C TYR A 440 -35.19 -10.66 -26.93
N VAL A 441 -36.06 -10.69 -25.93
CA VAL A 441 -35.71 -10.72 -24.51
C VAL A 441 -36.27 -12.01 -23.91
N LYS A 442 -35.40 -12.83 -23.31
CA LYS A 442 -35.81 -14.01 -22.57
C LYS A 442 -35.53 -13.83 -21.10
N VAL A 443 -36.50 -14.21 -20.27
CA VAL A 443 -36.32 -14.26 -18.82
C VAL A 443 -36.53 -15.69 -18.35
N GLU A 444 -35.59 -16.19 -17.56
CA GLU A 444 -35.69 -17.48 -16.89
C GLU A 444 -35.70 -17.28 -15.39
N GLN A 445 -36.57 -18.00 -14.70
CA GLN A 445 -36.66 -18.06 -13.25
C GLN A 445 -36.27 -19.45 -12.79
N GLN A 446 -35.39 -19.54 -11.82
CA GLN A 446 -34.93 -20.78 -11.19
C GLN A 446 -35.12 -20.68 -9.68
N LEU A 447 -35.40 -21.81 -9.02
CA LEU A 447 -35.26 -21.87 -7.56
C LEU A 447 -33.79 -21.79 -7.19
N ASP A 448 -33.47 -20.93 -6.22
CA ASP A 448 -32.17 -20.96 -5.59
C ASP A 448 -32.17 -22.03 -4.49
N PRO A 449 -31.49 -23.19 -4.69
CA PRO A 449 -31.45 -24.25 -3.70
C PRO A 449 -30.73 -23.85 -2.40
N ASN A 450 -29.95 -22.74 -2.42
CA ASN A 450 -29.19 -22.25 -1.27
C ASN A 450 -29.93 -21.18 -0.47
N HIS A 451 -31.07 -20.70 -0.97
CA HIS A 451 -31.86 -19.68 -0.32
C HIS A 451 -32.87 -20.27 0.65
N TRP A 452 -32.39 -20.83 1.75
CA TRP A 452 -33.22 -21.21 2.90
C TRP A 452 -33.56 -19.96 3.72
N GLY A 453 -34.40 -19.11 3.17
CA GLY A 453 -34.99 -18.02 3.93
C GLY A 453 -36.06 -18.58 4.89
N TRP A 454 -35.95 -18.24 6.14
CA TRP A 454 -36.97 -18.49 7.15
C TRP A 454 -38.34 -17.95 6.66
N GLY A 455 -39.26 -18.85 6.39
CA GLY A 455 -40.68 -18.49 6.38
C GLY A 455 -41.50 -18.84 5.16
N TYR A 456 -41.01 -19.49 4.12
CA TYR A 456 -41.84 -19.85 2.96
C TYR A 456 -41.73 -21.33 2.57
N GLY A 457 -41.69 -22.18 3.59
CA GLY A 457 -42.08 -23.57 3.42
C GLY A 457 -43.60 -23.66 3.22
N ASN A 458 -44.04 -24.26 2.11
CA ASN A 458 -45.36 -24.81 1.92
C ASN A 458 -46.60 -23.97 2.31
N TYR A 459 -46.60 -22.65 2.15
CA TYR A 459 -47.82 -21.87 2.28
C TYR A 459 -48.40 -21.48 0.92
N SER A 460 -49.45 -22.15 0.59
CA SER A 460 -50.34 -21.89 -0.57
C SER A 460 -51.15 -20.57 -0.41
N TRP A 461 -50.49 -19.46 -0.10
CA TRP A 461 -51.20 -18.17 -0.01
C TRP A 461 -50.68 -17.20 -1.06
N GLY A 462 -51.46 -17.08 -2.10
CA GLY A 462 -51.37 -15.98 -3.04
C GLY A 462 -50.40 -16.19 -4.17
N ALA A 463 -50.82 -15.92 -5.37
CA ALA A 463 -49.98 -15.75 -6.54
C ALA A 463 -48.78 -14.85 -6.20
N SER A 464 -47.57 -15.33 -6.43
CA SER A 464 -46.40 -14.48 -6.39
C SER A 464 -46.55 -13.46 -7.50
N TYR A 465 -47.04 -12.30 -7.16
CA TYR A 465 -47.19 -11.21 -8.11
C TYR A 465 -45.77 -10.68 -8.38
N VAL A 466 -45.16 -11.04 -9.50
CA VAL A 466 -44.26 -10.13 -10.16
C VAL A 466 -45.15 -9.07 -10.79
N SER A 467 -45.86 -8.35 -9.91
CA SER A 467 -46.67 -7.25 -10.39
C SER A 467 -45.75 -6.13 -10.73
N SER A 468 -45.88 -5.73 -11.91
CA SER A 468 -45.71 -4.37 -12.32
C SER A 468 -44.28 -3.87 -12.55
N THR A 469 -44.19 -3.28 -13.64
CA THR A 469 -43.18 -2.44 -14.18
C THR A 469 -41.93 -3.20 -14.64
N TRP A 470 -42.17 -4.15 -15.53
CA TRP A 470 -41.15 -4.56 -16.47
C TRP A 470 -40.88 -3.36 -17.40
N GLY A 471 -39.63 -3.15 -17.71
CA GLY A 471 -39.26 -2.06 -18.60
C GLY A 471 -37.90 -2.30 -19.20
N LEU A 472 -37.63 -1.66 -20.32
CA LEU A 472 -36.32 -1.60 -20.96
C LEU A 472 -35.92 -0.15 -21.16
N THR A 473 -34.62 0.08 -21.26
CA THR A 473 -34.10 1.30 -21.87
C THR A 473 -33.52 0.97 -23.23
N PHE A 474 -33.69 1.89 -24.18
CA PHE A 474 -32.98 1.85 -25.44
C PHE A 474 -31.87 2.92 -25.44
N ALA A 475 -30.66 2.52 -25.75
CA ALA A 475 -29.55 3.43 -25.98
C ALA A 475 -29.48 3.77 -27.47
N ASP A 476 -29.22 5.01 -27.78
CA ASP A 476 -29.08 5.52 -29.15
C ASP A 476 -27.85 4.94 -29.89
#